data_e2f1b287b178a5fbb310328f9420fb62
#
_entry.id   e2f1b287b178a5fbb310328f9420fb62
#
_cell.length_a   1.000
_cell.length_b   1.000
_cell.length_c   1.000
_cell.angle_alpha   90.00
_cell.angle_beta   90.00
_cell.angle_gamma   90.00
#
_symmetry.space_group_name_H-M   'P 1'
#
loop_
_entity.id
_entity.type
_entity.pdbx_description
1 polymer ?
#
loop_
_entity_poly.entity_id
_entity_poly.type
_entity_poly.pdbx_seq_one_letter_code
_entity_poly.pdbx_strand_id
1 'polypeptide(L)'
;MGKSMFRKFMMVMFAVLSLSAIVMCTGIRKAAADETQKNGLYHEEDGWNYYRNGEIASDTTTLVKYNGSWWYVENGKINFTAATLCKYNGSWWYVHGGKVNFGATTLVKYNGSWWYVHGGKVDFGATTLVKYNGNWFYVHGGKVDFGAATLVKYNGNWFYVHGGKVDFSARTLVKYNGTWWFVSGGKIDWNSSTVVKYGSTWYFVSGGKVNWNAYGLCEYGGQYWYIENGRINFSATTLCNYQGVWCYVRGGKVDFDARTLFKYNGVWWFIEEGGINWVDRTLVKYGSNWFYVNRGQVNWSYNGECLYNGSFFTVRNGIVRFGAAPTITDSEKEAQAYKMAKFIADNVEGDTDLERIRNAAKIVAYYSGNSYYTSDDPDYGSAYGVLCKGVYECSGSTRALGLVLDCMGYKWEHVNPNAWTHQWCKVYDVDGKTAWADGMGGIADYGEEAPFASGGTYTDENGFTYFVP
;
A
#
# COMPACT_ATOMS: atom_id res chain seq x y z
N MET A 1 9.36 -42.22 17.90
CA MET A 1 10.09 -43.43 17.52
C MET A 1 11.30 -42.96 16.69
N GLY A 2 12.47 -43.08 16.98
CA GLY A 2 13.35 -43.80 17.84
C GLY A 2 14.73 -43.35 17.41
N LYS A 3 15.44 -42.74 18.24
CA LYS A 3 16.54 -43.29 19.02
C LYS A 3 17.59 -44.06 18.19
N SER A 4 18.78 -43.52 18.21
CA SER A 4 19.88 -44.22 18.87
C SER A 4 21.03 -44.65 17.94
N MET A 5 22.16 -44.24 18.43
CA MET A 5 23.43 -44.99 18.47
C MET A 5 24.33 -44.89 17.21
N PHE A 6 25.59 -44.55 17.28
CA PHE A 6 26.59 -45.11 18.16
C PHE A 6 27.79 -44.21 18.34
N ARG A 7 28.16 -44.05 19.51
CA ARG A 7 29.43 -43.74 20.14
C ARG A 7 30.48 -44.83 19.90
N LYS A 8 31.74 -44.42 20.01
CA LYS A 8 32.94 -45.24 20.39
C LYS A 8 33.79 -45.83 19.27
N PHE A 9 35.02 -45.43 19.24
CA PHE A 9 36.23 -46.05 19.77
C PHE A 9 37.35 -45.07 19.59
N MET A 10 37.97 -44.49 20.42
CA MET A 10 38.85 -44.58 21.57
C MET A 10 39.92 -45.67 21.52
N MET A 11 41.12 -45.17 21.58
CA MET A 11 42.31 -45.62 22.30
C MET A 11 43.11 -46.85 21.84
N VAL A 12 44.40 -46.67 22.04
CA VAL A 12 45.39 -47.58 22.60
C VAL A 12 46.39 -48.04 21.56
N MET A 13 47.67 -47.98 21.68
CA MET A 13 48.67 -47.99 22.78
C MET A 13 50.02 -47.57 22.20
N PHE A 14 50.81 -46.83 22.86
CA PHE A 14 51.84 -47.13 23.86
C PHE A 14 52.74 -48.32 23.61
N ALA A 15 53.98 -48.00 23.75
CA ALA A 15 55.10 -48.71 24.40
C ALA A 15 56.03 -49.43 23.44
N VAL A 16 57.23 -49.50 23.62
CA VAL A 16 58.23 -49.25 24.65
C VAL A 16 59.51 -50.04 24.21
N LEU A 17 60.61 -49.49 24.63
CA LEU A 17 61.86 -50.13 25.00
C LEU A 17 62.87 -50.52 23.84
N SER A 18 64.08 -50.35 23.95
CA SER A 18 65.09 -49.91 24.85
C SER A 18 66.42 -50.51 24.39
N LEU A 19 67.44 -49.77 24.66
CA LEU A 19 68.79 -50.16 24.99
C LEU A 19 69.52 -51.16 24.08
N SER A 20 70.61 -50.72 23.54
CA SER A 20 71.92 -51.23 24.02
C SER A 20 73.06 -50.40 23.48
N ALA A 21 73.88 -49.90 24.36
CA ALA A 21 75.12 -49.29 24.12
C ALA A 21 76.22 -50.41 23.85
N ILE A 22 77.09 -50.21 22.92
CA ILE A 22 78.49 -50.73 23.00
C ILE A 22 79.37 -49.68 22.37
N VAL A 23 80.28 -49.21 23.17
CA VAL A 23 81.48 -48.41 22.85
C VAL A 23 82.47 -49.23 22.09
N MET A 24 83.06 -48.70 21.02
CA MET A 24 84.48 -48.84 20.81
C MET A 24 85.04 -47.68 19.96
N CYS A 25 85.97 -46.99 20.53
CA CYS A 25 86.86 -46.02 19.90
C CYS A 25 87.63 -46.66 18.78
N THR A 26 87.85 -45.96 17.70
CA THR A 26 89.18 -45.54 17.18
C THR A 26 89.02 -44.84 15.82
N GLY A 27 89.74 -43.76 15.64
CA GLY A 27 90.05 -43.26 14.31
C GLY A 27 89.57 -41.80 14.02
N ILE A 28 90.38 -40.91 14.52
CA ILE A 28 90.30 -39.49 14.08
C ILE A 28 90.59 -39.41 12.58
N ARG A 29 89.55 -39.04 11.80
CA ARG A 29 89.75 -38.22 10.60
C ARG A 29 88.63 -37.14 10.66
N LYS A 30 89.05 -35.89 10.87
CA LYS A 30 88.27 -34.75 10.58
C LYS A 30 87.85 -34.77 9.10
N ALA A 31 86.71 -35.33 8.83
CA ALA A 31 85.97 -34.94 7.65
C ALA A 31 85.28 -33.61 8.01
N ALA A 32 85.66 -32.56 7.32
CA ALA A 32 84.88 -31.33 7.34
C ALA A 32 83.44 -31.74 6.99
N ALA A 33 82.57 -31.74 8.01
CA ALA A 33 81.12 -31.77 7.76
C ALA A 33 80.82 -30.57 6.91
N ASP A 34 80.36 -30.78 5.73
CA ASP A 34 79.68 -29.81 4.91
C ASP A 34 78.41 -29.40 5.75
N GLU A 35 78.56 -28.34 6.57
CA GLU A 35 77.47 -27.74 7.23
C GLU A 35 76.58 -27.13 6.14
N THR A 36 75.66 -27.96 5.64
CA THR A 36 74.58 -27.42 4.81
C THR A 36 73.89 -26.34 5.66
N GLN A 37 74.13 -25.07 5.31
CA GLN A 37 73.58 -23.91 5.96
C GLN A 37 72.07 -24.10 6.12
N LYS A 38 71.55 -24.04 7.36
CA LYS A 38 70.13 -24.15 7.63
C LYS A 38 69.34 -23.09 6.79
N ASN A 39 68.42 -23.55 5.97
CA ASN A 39 67.50 -22.70 5.19
C ASN A 39 66.09 -23.27 5.31
N GLY A 40 65.12 -22.43 5.74
CA GLY A 40 63.74 -22.89 5.95
C GLY A 40 63.37 -22.97 7.42
N LEU A 41 62.29 -23.71 7.71
CA LEU A 41 61.76 -23.86 9.07
C LEU A 41 62.38 -25.04 9.78
N TYR A 42 62.89 -24.81 10.99
CA TYR A 42 63.42 -25.82 11.89
C TYR A 42 62.81 -25.70 13.27
N HIS A 43 62.48 -26.83 13.89
CA HIS A 43 61.96 -26.89 15.25
C HIS A 43 63.15 -27.02 16.24
N GLU A 44 63.21 -26.10 17.19
CA GLU A 44 64.24 -26.08 18.20
C GLU A 44 63.58 -25.97 19.59
N GLU A 45 64.40 -25.94 20.66
CA GLU A 45 63.89 -25.90 22.05
C GLU A 45 62.99 -24.67 22.31
N ASP A 46 63.26 -23.55 21.65
CA ASP A 46 62.49 -22.28 21.77
C ASP A 46 61.36 -22.11 20.77
N GLY A 47 61.10 -23.18 19.97
CA GLY A 47 60.01 -23.23 18.99
C GLY A 47 60.47 -23.37 17.52
N TRP A 48 59.57 -22.97 16.60
CA TRP A 48 59.82 -23.01 15.17
C TRP A 48 60.51 -21.74 14.69
N ASN A 49 61.75 -21.86 14.24
CA ASN A 49 62.60 -20.79 13.75
C ASN A 49 62.77 -20.86 12.23
N TYR A 50 62.76 -19.70 11.57
CA TYR A 50 63.02 -19.60 10.12
C TYR A 50 64.44 -19.13 9.91
N TYR A 51 65.20 -20.00 9.20
CA TYR A 51 66.58 -19.76 8.91
C TYR A 51 66.78 -19.32 7.45
N ARG A 52 67.71 -18.38 7.26
CA ARG A 52 68.23 -17.96 5.96
C ARG A 52 69.75 -17.88 6.06
N ASN A 53 70.42 -18.66 5.18
CA ASN A 53 71.88 -18.73 5.16
C ASN A 53 72.53 -19.09 6.49
N GLY A 54 71.89 -19.99 7.26
CA GLY A 54 72.45 -20.48 8.55
C GLY A 54 72.03 -19.64 9.79
N GLU A 55 71.44 -18.49 9.62
CA GLU A 55 71.03 -17.59 10.72
C GLU A 55 69.53 -17.48 10.78
N ILE A 56 69.00 -17.23 12.03
CA ILE A 56 67.59 -16.94 12.21
C ILE A 56 67.29 -15.58 11.57
N ALA A 57 66.38 -15.58 10.62
CA ALA A 57 65.95 -14.38 9.86
C ALA A 57 65.05 -13.49 10.72
N SER A 58 65.54 -12.93 11.83
CA SER A 58 64.78 -12.18 12.84
C SER A 58 64.14 -10.88 12.33
N ASP A 59 64.58 -10.38 11.20
CA ASP A 59 64.02 -9.22 10.49
C ASP A 59 62.91 -9.58 9.49
N THR A 60 62.61 -10.88 9.34
CA THR A 60 61.73 -11.38 8.27
C THR A 60 60.32 -11.68 8.77
N THR A 61 59.34 -11.07 8.08
CA THR A 61 57.94 -11.43 8.18
C THR A 61 57.45 -11.88 6.80
N THR A 62 57.07 -13.18 6.68
CA THR A 62 56.76 -13.80 5.40
C THR A 62 55.93 -15.08 5.55
N LEU A 63 55.58 -15.70 4.41
CA LEU A 63 54.99 -17.05 4.36
C LEU A 63 56.05 -18.08 3.92
N VAL A 64 56.13 -19.18 4.65
CA VAL A 64 57.06 -20.27 4.38
C VAL A 64 56.29 -21.58 4.24
N LYS A 65 56.57 -22.32 3.16
CA LYS A 65 55.96 -23.65 2.92
C LYS A 65 56.71 -24.72 3.66
N TYR A 66 56.01 -25.48 4.53
CA TYR A 66 56.59 -26.62 5.25
C TYR A 66 55.51 -27.70 5.46
N ASN A 67 55.87 -28.95 5.16
CA ASN A 67 54.97 -30.10 5.25
C ASN A 67 53.57 -29.85 4.64
N GLY A 68 53.54 -29.37 3.40
CA GLY A 68 52.31 -29.14 2.65
C GLY A 68 51.50 -27.91 3.06
N SER A 69 51.83 -27.23 4.18
CA SER A 69 51.18 -26.05 4.69
C SER A 69 52.00 -24.77 4.50
N TRP A 70 51.35 -23.62 4.38
CA TRP A 70 52.01 -22.33 4.38
C TRP A 70 51.88 -21.69 5.74
N TRP A 71 53.03 -21.46 6.39
CA TRP A 71 53.14 -20.92 7.74
C TRP A 71 53.52 -19.45 7.73
N TYR A 72 52.96 -18.72 8.66
CA TYR A 72 53.28 -17.32 8.86
C TYR A 72 54.45 -17.20 9.84
N VAL A 73 55.52 -16.66 9.33
CA VAL A 73 56.70 -16.31 10.09
C VAL A 73 56.67 -14.81 10.37
N GLU A 74 56.86 -14.44 11.61
CA GLU A 74 56.99 -13.06 12.09
C GLU A 74 58.26 -12.94 12.92
N ASN A 75 59.13 -12.00 12.51
CA ASN A 75 60.42 -11.79 13.18
C ASN A 75 61.24 -13.10 13.32
N GLY A 76 61.25 -13.90 12.23
CA GLY A 76 62.02 -15.15 12.19
C GLY A 76 61.39 -16.36 12.90
N LYS A 77 60.20 -16.23 13.52
CA LYS A 77 59.52 -17.32 14.23
C LYS A 77 58.12 -17.57 13.68
N ILE A 78 57.61 -18.80 13.75
CA ILE A 78 56.21 -19.06 13.44
C ILE A 78 55.37 -18.47 14.55
N ASN A 79 54.41 -17.56 14.15
CA ASN A 79 53.41 -17.05 15.07
C ASN A 79 52.10 -17.85 14.91
N PHE A 80 51.87 -18.83 15.77
CA PHE A 80 50.71 -19.72 15.75
C PHE A 80 49.39 -19.01 16.13
N THR A 81 49.44 -17.82 16.70
CA THR A 81 48.24 -17.06 17.08
C THR A 81 47.86 -16.00 16.06
N ALA A 82 48.68 -15.84 15.02
CA ALA A 82 48.48 -14.81 14.01
C ALA A 82 47.11 -14.95 13.30
N ALA A 83 46.39 -13.83 13.26
CA ALA A 83 45.18 -13.65 12.45
C ALA A 83 45.31 -12.30 11.71
N THR A 84 45.92 -12.34 10.52
CA THR A 84 46.37 -11.13 9.81
C THR A 84 46.44 -11.34 8.30
N LEU A 85 46.83 -10.31 7.57
CA LEU A 85 47.18 -10.39 6.15
C LEU A 85 48.69 -10.37 5.97
N CYS A 86 49.21 -11.26 5.13
CA CYS A 86 50.61 -11.31 4.77
C CYS A 86 50.81 -11.22 3.25
N LYS A 87 51.68 -10.30 2.79
CA LYS A 87 52.04 -10.16 1.38
C LYS A 87 53.08 -11.20 1.00
N TYR A 88 52.75 -12.03 0.00
CA TYR A 88 53.66 -13.02 -0.54
C TYR A 88 53.45 -13.21 -2.04
N ASN A 89 54.51 -13.16 -2.83
CA ASN A 89 54.48 -13.30 -4.30
C ASN A 89 53.39 -12.42 -4.95
N GLY A 90 53.37 -11.11 -4.61
CA GLY A 90 52.45 -10.13 -5.19
C GLY A 90 51.00 -10.19 -4.70
N SER A 91 50.64 -11.22 -3.94
CA SER A 91 49.30 -11.39 -3.37
C SER A 91 49.25 -11.16 -1.85
N TRP A 92 48.14 -10.73 -1.33
CA TRP A 92 47.88 -10.65 0.10
C TRP A 92 47.07 -11.85 0.56
N TRP A 93 47.64 -12.63 1.45
CA TRP A 93 47.09 -13.89 1.95
C TRP A 93 46.56 -13.73 3.36
N TYR A 94 45.46 -14.38 3.64
CA TYR A 94 44.88 -14.43 4.99
C TYR A 94 45.48 -15.55 5.80
N VAL A 95 46.05 -15.17 6.91
CA VAL A 95 46.60 -16.04 7.93
C VAL A 95 45.63 -16.15 9.09
N HIS A 96 45.38 -17.35 9.55
CA HIS A 96 44.59 -17.62 10.75
C HIS A 96 45.21 -18.82 11.50
N GLY A 97 45.49 -18.64 12.81
CA GLY A 97 46.15 -19.68 13.58
C GLY A 97 47.53 -20.00 13.03
N GLY A 98 48.28 -18.98 12.57
CA GLY A 98 49.64 -19.12 12.03
C GLY A 98 49.75 -19.76 10.64
N LYS A 99 48.64 -20.12 10.01
CA LYS A 99 48.60 -20.73 8.68
C LYS A 99 47.80 -19.93 7.67
N VAL A 100 48.16 -20.01 6.39
CA VAL A 100 47.30 -19.50 5.33
C VAL A 100 46.00 -20.29 5.28
N ASN A 101 44.88 -19.62 5.39
CA ASN A 101 43.56 -20.23 5.25
C ASN A 101 43.01 -20.01 3.83
N PHE A 102 43.26 -20.98 2.94
CA PHE A 102 42.87 -20.92 1.52
C PHE A 102 41.35 -20.98 1.30
N GLY A 103 40.58 -21.49 2.26
CA GLY A 103 39.11 -21.56 2.14
C GLY A 103 38.40 -20.34 2.68
N ALA A 104 39.12 -19.38 3.23
CA ALA A 104 38.49 -18.23 3.91
C ALA A 104 37.76 -17.32 2.94
N THR A 105 36.50 -16.98 3.34
CA THR A 105 35.74 -15.90 2.77
C THR A 105 35.21 -15.05 3.93
N THR A 106 35.85 -13.90 4.20
CA THR A 106 35.63 -13.10 5.40
C THR A 106 36.15 -11.66 5.25
N LEU A 107 35.94 -10.87 6.31
CA LEU A 107 36.58 -9.57 6.46
C LEU A 107 37.74 -9.64 7.46
N VAL A 108 38.83 -9.01 7.12
CA VAL A 108 40.06 -8.96 7.95
C VAL A 108 40.49 -7.53 8.15
N LYS A 109 40.68 -7.10 9.41
CA LYS A 109 41.23 -5.79 9.72
C LYS A 109 42.75 -5.79 9.60
N TYR A 110 43.26 -4.89 8.74
CA TYR A 110 44.70 -4.75 8.52
C TYR A 110 45.04 -3.30 8.18
N ASN A 111 46.01 -2.71 8.87
CA ASN A 111 46.43 -1.32 8.70
C ASN A 111 45.24 -0.32 8.68
N GLY A 112 44.39 -0.42 9.69
CA GLY A 112 43.24 0.51 9.86
C GLY A 112 42.05 0.26 8.92
N SER A 113 42.19 -0.60 7.92
CA SER A 113 41.12 -0.91 6.95
C SER A 113 40.57 -2.30 7.13
N TRP A 114 39.32 -2.55 6.72
CA TRP A 114 38.73 -3.87 6.65
C TRP A 114 38.77 -4.38 5.22
N TRP A 115 39.50 -5.46 5.00
CA TRP A 115 39.72 -6.06 3.69
C TRP A 115 38.85 -7.28 3.47
N TYR A 116 38.37 -7.45 2.27
CA TYR A 116 37.62 -8.63 1.87
C TYR A 116 38.59 -9.71 1.37
N VAL A 117 38.50 -10.85 2.02
CA VAL A 117 39.22 -12.05 1.65
C VAL A 117 38.26 -13.03 1.00
N HIS A 118 38.61 -13.55 -0.16
CA HIS A 118 37.92 -14.63 -0.86
C HIS A 118 38.92 -15.70 -1.32
N GLY A 119 38.62 -16.98 -1.01
CA GLY A 119 39.57 -18.06 -1.31
C GLY A 119 40.94 -17.83 -0.69
N GLY A 120 41.01 -17.30 0.52
CA GLY A 120 42.24 -17.04 1.27
C GLY A 120 43.08 -15.85 0.83
N LYS A 121 42.64 -15.10 -0.21
CA LYS A 121 43.33 -13.91 -0.73
C LYS A 121 42.47 -12.67 -0.61
N VAL A 122 43.11 -11.51 -0.46
CA VAL A 122 42.39 -10.23 -0.63
C VAL A 122 41.97 -10.09 -2.09
N ASP A 123 40.64 -9.91 -2.27
CA ASP A 123 40.05 -9.62 -3.59
C ASP A 123 39.86 -8.11 -3.76
N PHE A 124 40.83 -7.46 -4.41
CA PHE A 124 40.83 -6.02 -4.65
C PHE A 124 39.75 -5.54 -5.67
N GLY A 125 39.22 -6.48 -6.47
CA GLY A 125 38.16 -6.17 -7.44
C GLY A 125 36.77 -6.31 -6.88
N ALA A 126 36.63 -6.84 -5.68
CA ALA A 126 35.34 -7.17 -5.12
C ALA A 126 34.44 -5.92 -4.89
N THR A 127 33.20 -6.03 -5.39
CA THR A 127 32.10 -5.10 -5.06
C THR A 127 30.89 -5.96 -4.71
N THR A 128 30.63 -6.12 -3.41
CA THR A 128 29.64 -7.11 -2.91
C THR A 128 29.19 -6.81 -1.48
N LEU A 129 28.26 -7.61 -0.98
CA LEU A 129 27.89 -7.65 0.43
C LEU A 129 28.51 -8.87 1.12
N VAL A 130 29.07 -8.66 2.29
CA VAL A 130 29.72 -9.71 3.09
C VAL A 130 29.14 -9.73 4.50
N LYS A 131 28.71 -10.92 4.95
CA LYS A 131 28.24 -11.11 6.31
C LYS A 131 29.43 -11.32 7.25
N TYR A 132 29.53 -10.49 8.29
CA TYR A 132 30.58 -10.59 9.32
C TYR A 132 30.03 -10.18 10.68
N ASN A 133 30.22 -11.01 11.69
CA ASN A 133 29.71 -10.78 13.06
C ASN A 133 28.25 -10.32 13.10
N GLY A 134 27.37 -11.01 12.38
CA GLY A 134 25.93 -10.74 12.36
C GLY A 134 25.50 -9.59 11.45
N ASN A 135 26.39 -8.74 10.98
CA ASN A 135 26.10 -7.61 10.10
C ASN A 135 26.46 -7.91 8.63
N TRP A 136 25.79 -7.23 7.70
CA TRP A 136 26.14 -7.24 6.30
C TRP A 136 26.88 -5.96 5.94
N PHE A 137 28.13 -6.09 5.52
CA PHE A 137 29.00 -4.98 5.15
C PHE A 137 29.10 -4.85 3.64
N TYR A 138 29.15 -3.62 3.17
CA TYR A 138 29.41 -3.32 1.77
C TYR A 138 30.91 -3.20 1.51
N VAL A 139 31.37 -4.03 0.60
CA VAL A 139 32.73 -4.03 0.09
C VAL A 139 32.75 -3.38 -1.28
N HIS A 140 33.64 -2.42 -1.48
CA HIS A 140 33.93 -1.81 -2.76
C HIS A 140 35.44 -1.72 -2.98
N GLY A 141 35.92 -2.21 -4.13
CA GLY A 141 37.36 -2.26 -4.39
C GLY A 141 38.14 -3.05 -3.33
N GLY A 142 37.57 -4.18 -2.86
CA GLY A 142 38.16 -5.06 -1.86
C GLY A 142 38.19 -4.58 -0.43
N LYS A 143 37.63 -3.39 -0.14
CA LYS A 143 37.54 -2.82 1.23
C LYS A 143 36.10 -2.58 1.63
N VAL A 144 35.82 -2.63 2.93
CA VAL A 144 34.56 -2.10 3.46
C VAL A 144 34.56 -0.59 3.27
N ASP A 145 33.54 -0.10 2.56
CA ASP A 145 33.29 1.32 2.33
C ASP A 145 32.31 1.86 3.36
N PHE A 146 32.82 2.39 4.49
CA PHE A 146 32.00 2.96 5.54
C PHE A 146 31.34 4.30 5.18
N GLY A 147 31.72 4.94 4.08
CA GLY A 147 31.08 6.14 3.58
C GLY A 147 29.88 5.87 2.67
N ALA A 148 29.67 4.62 2.27
CA ALA A 148 28.66 4.27 1.31
C ALA A 148 27.24 4.53 1.80
N ALA A 149 26.45 5.21 0.94
CA ALA A 149 25.00 5.36 1.05
C ALA A 149 24.40 5.10 -0.34
N THR A 150 24.05 3.84 -0.64
CA THR A 150 23.72 3.41 -2.00
C THR A 150 22.88 2.14 -2.04
N LEU A 151 22.43 1.75 -3.23
CA LEU A 151 21.81 0.45 -3.48
C LEU A 151 22.82 -0.54 -4.03
N VAL A 152 22.80 -1.75 -3.50
CA VAL A 152 23.69 -2.84 -3.90
C VAL A 152 22.88 -4.09 -4.25
N LYS A 153 23.11 -4.64 -5.44
CA LYS A 153 22.47 -5.89 -5.86
C LYS A 153 23.24 -7.08 -5.30
N TYR A 154 22.55 -7.95 -4.58
CA TYR A 154 23.12 -9.17 -4.03
C TYR A 154 22.11 -10.30 -4.04
N ASN A 155 22.45 -11.45 -4.58
CA ASN A 155 21.58 -12.63 -4.71
C ASN A 155 20.17 -12.26 -5.24
N GLY A 156 20.13 -11.50 -6.34
CA GLY A 156 18.86 -11.13 -7.00
C GLY A 156 18.09 -9.96 -6.35
N ASN A 157 18.41 -9.58 -5.12
CA ASN A 157 17.75 -8.49 -4.39
C ASN A 157 18.60 -7.20 -4.40
N TRP A 158 17.94 -6.05 -4.27
CA TRP A 158 18.58 -4.77 -4.08
C TRP A 158 18.50 -4.35 -2.62
N PHE A 159 19.65 -4.18 -2.00
CA PHE A 159 19.77 -3.79 -0.59
C PHE A 159 20.23 -2.36 -0.47
N TYR A 160 19.69 -1.65 0.53
CA TYR A 160 20.17 -0.33 0.89
C TYR A 160 21.31 -0.42 1.90
N VAL A 161 22.41 0.20 1.51
CA VAL A 161 23.59 0.35 2.35
C VAL A 161 23.66 1.79 2.85
N HIS A 162 23.88 1.95 4.13
CA HIS A 162 24.14 3.23 4.78
C HIS A 162 25.26 3.07 5.80
N GLY A 163 26.26 3.97 5.77
CA GLY A 163 27.44 3.84 6.66
C GLY A 163 28.17 2.51 6.47
N GLY A 164 28.24 2.01 5.23
CA GLY A 164 28.95 0.77 4.89
C GLY A 164 28.27 -0.52 5.31
N LYS A 165 27.05 -0.48 5.83
CA LYS A 165 26.27 -1.65 6.25
C LYS A 165 24.90 -1.65 5.59
N VAL A 166 24.31 -2.84 5.40
CA VAL A 166 22.89 -2.93 5.05
C VAL A 166 22.07 -2.43 6.24
N ASP A 167 21.24 -1.41 5.98
CA ASP A 167 20.32 -0.86 6.98
C ASP A 167 18.94 -1.50 6.82
N PHE A 168 18.68 -2.56 7.56
CA PHE A 168 17.41 -3.28 7.56
C PHE A 168 16.25 -2.49 8.21
N SER A 169 16.54 -1.41 8.91
CA SER A 169 15.51 -0.54 9.50
C SER A 169 15.04 0.55 8.54
N ALA A 170 15.75 0.75 7.44
CA ALA A 170 15.50 1.84 6.51
C ALA A 170 14.11 1.75 5.87
N ARG A 171 13.39 2.88 5.94
CA ARG A 171 12.20 3.17 5.14
C ARG A 171 12.36 4.57 4.56
N THR A 172 12.85 4.66 3.34
CA THR A 172 13.30 5.94 2.74
C THR A 172 13.34 5.88 1.22
N LEU A 173 13.64 7.03 0.61
CA LEU A 173 13.97 7.12 -0.81
C LEU A 173 15.47 7.19 -1.01
N VAL A 174 15.96 6.46 -2.01
CA VAL A 174 17.38 6.42 -2.36
C VAL A 174 17.53 6.72 -3.85
N LYS A 175 18.36 7.72 -4.19
CA LYS A 175 18.67 8.03 -5.59
C LYS A 175 19.77 7.10 -6.09
N TYR A 176 19.48 6.33 -7.13
CA TYR A 176 20.44 5.43 -7.75
C TYR A 176 20.23 5.39 -9.28
N ASN A 177 21.27 5.60 -10.04
CA ASN A 177 21.24 5.70 -11.51
C ASN A 177 20.14 6.62 -12.03
N GLY A 178 20.02 7.83 -11.47
CA GLY A 178 19.05 8.84 -11.89
C GLY A 178 17.62 8.63 -11.37
N THR A 179 17.30 7.46 -10.86
CA THR A 179 15.95 7.10 -10.35
C THR A 179 15.88 7.17 -8.82
N TRP A 180 14.75 7.60 -8.29
CA TRP A 180 14.45 7.57 -6.87
C TRP A 180 13.72 6.27 -6.52
N TRP A 181 14.39 5.40 -5.79
CA TRP A 181 13.91 4.09 -5.38
C TRP A 181 13.36 4.11 -3.96
N PHE A 182 12.28 3.40 -3.74
CA PHE A 182 11.69 3.22 -2.41
C PHE A 182 12.28 2.00 -1.73
N VAL A 183 12.85 2.23 -0.56
CA VAL A 183 13.42 1.20 0.31
C VAL A 183 12.53 1.04 1.54
N SER A 184 12.19 -0.18 1.86
CA SER A 184 11.49 -0.57 3.09
C SER A 184 12.11 -1.86 3.63
N GLY A 185 12.42 -1.91 4.94
CA GLY A 185 13.13 -3.06 5.51
C GLY A 185 14.50 -3.33 4.88
N GLY A 186 15.20 -2.26 4.47
CA GLY A 186 16.54 -2.33 3.88
C GLY A 186 16.62 -2.85 2.45
N LYS A 187 15.49 -3.05 1.76
CA LYS A 187 15.41 -3.52 0.37
C LYS A 187 14.50 -2.62 -0.45
N ILE A 188 14.68 -2.63 -1.79
CA ILE A 188 13.67 -2.02 -2.66
C ILE A 188 12.35 -2.77 -2.47
N ASP A 189 11.30 -2.02 -2.16
CA ASP A 189 9.94 -2.53 -2.03
C ASP A 189 9.19 -2.35 -3.36
N TRP A 190 9.11 -3.41 -4.15
CA TRP A 190 8.51 -3.41 -5.48
C TRP A 190 6.98 -3.40 -5.47
N ASN A 191 6.36 -3.77 -4.34
CA ASN A 191 4.92 -4.06 -4.27
C ASN A 191 4.12 -2.90 -3.67
N SER A 192 4.74 -2.04 -2.89
CA SER A 192 4.02 -0.94 -2.24
C SER A 192 3.58 0.12 -3.22
N SER A 193 2.33 0.55 -3.03
CA SER A 193 1.76 1.77 -3.59
C SER A 193 1.36 2.66 -2.42
N THR A 194 2.15 3.69 -2.10
CA THR A 194 2.02 4.45 -0.86
C THR A 194 2.74 5.80 -0.94
N VAL A 195 2.65 6.58 0.12
CA VAL A 195 3.44 7.80 0.24
C VAL A 195 4.59 7.65 1.24
N VAL A 196 5.69 8.29 0.94
CA VAL A 196 6.93 8.25 1.72
C VAL A 196 7.46 9.65 1.92
N LYS A 197 7.78 10.00 3.18
CA LYS A 197 8.42 11.29 3.51
C LYS A 197 9.92 11.21 3.23
N TYR A 198 10.42 12.20 2.48
CA TYR A 198 11.85 12.38 2.27
C TYR A 198 12.19 13.87 2.34
N GLY A 199 13.03 14.24 3.27
CA GLY A 199 13.21 15.66 3.64
C GLY A 199 11.89 16.25 4.17
N SER A 200 11.48 17.38 3.62
CA SER A 200 10.22 18.07 3.96
C SER A 200 9.02 17.63 3.09
N THR A 201 9.23 16.79 2.10
CA THR A 201 8.23 16.46 1.06
C THR A 201 7.76 15.01 1.17
N TRP A 202 6.48 14.79 0.86
CA TRP A 202 5.90 13.47 0.73
C TRP A 202 5.78 13.08 -0.75
N TYR A 203 6.33 11.94 -1.11
CA TYR A 203 6.36 11.41 -2.47
C TYR A 203 5.51 10.16 -2.58
N PHE A 204 4.78 10.06 -3.68
CA PHE A 204 4.05 8.84 -4.00
C PHE A 204 4.99 7.85 -4.71
N VAL A 205 5.01 6.63 -4.20
CA VAL A 205 5.81 5.52 -4.73
C VAL A 205 4.90 4.41 -5.22
N SER A 206 5.29 3.80 -6.33
CA SER A 206 4.62 2.65 -6.91
C SER A 206 5.62 1.85 -7.74
N GLY A 207 5.56 0.51 -7.68
CA GLY A 207 6.52 -0.35 -8.37
C GLY A 207 7.97 -0.06 -7.97
N GLY A 208 8.21 0.17 -6.67
CA GLY A 208 9.53 0.36 -6.09
C GLY A 208 10.19 1.72 -6.31
N LYS A 209 9.51 2.68 -6.95
CA LYS A 209 10.10 4.00 -7.28
C LYS A 209 9.09 5.14 -7.15
N VAL A 210 9.59 6.36 -7.08
CA VAL A 210 8.73 7.56 -7.14
C VAL A 210 8.03 7.61 -8.50
N ASN A 211 6.71 7.71 -8.48
CA ASN A 211 5.89 7.87 -9.67
C ASN A 211 5.55 9.36 -9.86
N TRP A 212 6.33 10.05 -10.68
CA TRP A 212 6.19 11.49 -10.95
C TRP A 212 4.92 11.86 -11.71
N ASN A 213 4.29 10.90 -12.38
CA ASN A 213 3.06 11.11 -13.13
C ASN A 213 1.80 10.75 -12.33
N ALA A 214 1.96 10.44 -11.04
CA ALA A 214 0.82 10.08 -10.21
C ALA A 214 -0.07 11.28 -9.91
N TYR A 215 -1.37 11.10 -10.11
CA TYR A 215 -2.46 11.99 -9.76
C TYR A 215 -3.58 11.19 -9.11
N GLY A 216 -4.30 11.80 -8.18
CA GLY A 216 -5.45 11.18 -7.55
C GLY A 216 -5.31 11.05 -6.05
N LEU A 217 -6.00 10.09 -5.44
CA LEU A 217 -5.97 9.85 -4.00
C LEU A 217 -5.11 8.64 -3.65
N CYS A 218 -4.42 8.74 -2.53
CA CYS A 218 -3.68 7.65 -1.91
C CYS A 218 -4.03 7.55 -0.43
N GLU A 219 -4.44 6.36 -0.01
CA GLU A 219 -4.67 6.08 1.40
C GLU A 219 -3.33 5.93 2.14
N TYR A 220 -3.18 6.69 3.24
CA TYR A 220 -2.04 6.57 4.14
C TYR A 220 -2.39 7.07 5.54
N GLY A 221 -2.12 6.24 6.55
CA GLY A 221 -2.40 6.59 7.95
C GLY A 221 -3.87 6.83 8.25
N GLY A 222 -4.78 6.09 7.61
CA GLY A 222 -6.23 6.24 7.78
C GLY A 222 -6.82 7.51 7.15
N GLN A 223 -6.07 8.17 6.27
CA GLN A 223 -6.50 9.36 5.53
C GLN A 223 -6.28 9.17 4.04
N TYR A 224 -7.09 9.83 3.21
CA TYR A 224 -6.93 9.87 1.76
C TYR A 224 -6.26 11.19 1.36
N TRP A 225 -5.03 11.11 0.86
CA TRP A 225 -4.20 12.24 0.49
C TRP A 225 -4.22 12.48 -1.03
N TYR A 226 -4.31 13.74 -1.42
CA TYR A 226 -4.31 14.12 -2.82
C TYR A 226 -2.87 14.21 -3.37
N ILE A 227 -2.64 13.39 -4.37
CA ILE A 227 -1.37 13.29 -5.07
C ILE A 227 -1.45 14.12 -6.35
N GLU A 228 -0.46 14.96 -6.56
CA GLU A 228 -0.28 15.73 -7.77
C GLU A 228 1.20 15.72 -8.17
N ASN A 229 1.49 15.34 -9.43
CA ASN A 229 2.87 15.21 -9.91
C ASN A 229 3.75 14.36 -8.97
N GLY A 230 3.20 13.23 -8.47
CA GLY A 230 3.90 12.29 -7.61
C GLY A 230 4.19 12.77 -6.19
N ARG A 231 3.52 13.83 -5.71
CA ARG A 231 3.69 14.39 -4.37
C ARG A 231 2.35 14.67 -3.72
N ILE A 232 2.30 14.65 -2.38
CA ILE A 232 1.11 15.17 -1.69
C ILE A 232 1.07 16.69 -1.91
N ASN A 233 -0.05 17.18 -2.46
CA ASN A 233 -0.33 18.61 -2.53
C ASN A 233 -1.19 19.04 -1.34
N PHE A 234 -0.57 19.52 -0.28
CA PHE A 234 -1.25 19.97 0.95
C PHE A 234 -2.12 21.22 0.79
N SER A 235 -2.00 21.95 -0.31
CA SER A 235 -2.80 23.13 -0.58
C SER A 235 -4.01 22.86 -1.49
N ALA A 236 -4.13 21.63 -1.99
CA ALA A 236 -5.19 21.27 -2.92
C ALA A 236 -6.58 21.43 -2.29
N THR A 237 -7.47 22.09 -3.04
CA THR A 237 -8.92 22.12 -2.77
C THR A 237 -9.60 21.84 -4.10
N THR A 238 -10.16 20.64 -4.26
CA THR A 238 -10.68 20.14 -5.53
C THR A 238 -11.64 18.97 -5.35
N LEU A 239 -12.27 18.53 -6.45
CA LEU A 239 -12.91 17.22 -6.53
C LEU A 239 -11.97 16.24 -7.22
N CYS A 240 -11.91 15.03 -6.70
CA CYS A 240 -11.10 13.94 -7.27
C CYS A 240 -11.93 12.65 -7.33
N ASN A 241 -11.99 12.04 -8.52
CA ASN A 241 -12.63 10.73 -8.65
C ASN A 241 -11.68 9.65 -8.15
N TYR A 242 -12.14 8.85 -7.19
CA TYR A 242 -11.43 7.71 -6.65
C TYR A 242 -12.32 6.48 -6.68
N GLN A 243 -11.97 5.51 -7.51
CA GLN A 243 -12.73 4.27 -7.71
C GLN A 243 -14.22 4.50 -7.99
N GLY A 244 -14.54 5.49 -8.84
CA GLY A 244 -15.91 5.82 -9.21
C GLY A 244 -16.61 6.84 -8.27
N VAL A 245 -16.05 7.11 -7.10
CA VAL A 245 -16.61 8.07 -6.12
C VAL A 245 -15.92 9.43 -6.26
N TRP A 246 -16.71 10.49 -6.37
CA TRP A 246 -16.20 11.86 -6.36
C TRP A 246 -15.98 12.35 -4.93
N CYS A 247 -14.70 12.44 -4.54
CA CYS A 247 -14.28 12.86 -3.22
C CYS A 247 -13.92 14.35 -3.19
N TYR A 248 -14.31 15.04 -2.13
CA TYR A 248 -13.94 16.44 -1.89
C TYR A 248 -12.63 16.52 -1.12
N VAL A 249 -11.64 17.13 -1.73
CA VAL A 249 -10.32 17.38 -1.14
C VAL A 249 -10.26 18.81 -0.64
N ARG A 250 -9.84 19.00 0.62
CA ARG A 250 -9.54 20.31 1.21
C ARG A 250 -8.26 20.21 2.03
N GLY A 251 -7.30 21.12 1.76
CA GLY A 251 -6.01 21.08 2.43
C GLY A 251 -5.23 19.79 2.14
N GLY A 252 -5.36 19.27 0.91
CA GLY A 252 -4.61 18.12 0.41
C GLY A 252 -5.11 16.75 0.87
N LYS A 253 -6.23 16.68 1.58
CA LYS A 253 -6.85 15.41 2.01
C LYS A 253 -8.36 15.44 1.82
N VAL A 254 -8.98 14.26 1.75
CA VAL A 254 -10.45 14.17 1.73
C VAL A 254 -10.99 14.69 3.05
N ASP A 255 -11.96 15.61 2.94
CA ASP A 255 -12.62 16.24 4.07
C ASP A 255 -14.01 15.62 4.28
N PHE A 256 -14.08 14.61 5.14
CA PHE A 256 -15.30 13.87 5.44
C PHE A 256 -16.32 14.68 6.27
N ASP A 257 -15.89 15.76 6.91
CA ASP A 257 -16.76 16.61 7.72
C ASP A 257 -17.40 17.76 6.90
N ALA A 258 -17.04 17.85 5.63
CA ALA A 258 -17.52 18.93 4.78
C ALA A 258 -19.00 18.76 4.45
N ARG A 259 -19.80 19.82 4.75
CA ARG A 259 -21.14 20.05 4.21
C ARG A 259 -21.16 21.44 3.59
N THR A 260 -21.03 21.53 2.27
CA THR A 260 -20.83 22.82 1.58
C THR A 260 -21.16 22.73 0.09
N LEU A 261 -21.13 23.89 -0.56
CA LEU A 261 -21.11 23.95 -2.03
C LEU A 261 -19.67 24.16 -2.51
N PHE A 262 -19.30 23.43 -3.54
CA PHE A 262 -17.99 23.58 -4.18
C PHE A 262 -18.13 23.72 -5.71
N LYS A 263 -17.51 24.75 -6.27
CA LYS A 263 -17.54 24.98 -7.72
C LYS A 263 -16.41 24.21 -8.41
N TYR A 264 -16.78 23.27 -9.26
CA TYR A 264 -15.83 22.47 -10.03
C TYR A 264 -16.28 22.38 -11.49
N ASN A 265 -15.39 22.65 -12.42
CA ASN A 265 -15.68 22.69 -13.86
C ASN A 265 -16.90 23.52 -14.22
N GLY A 266 -17.07 24.69 -13.57
CA GLY A 266 -18.17 25.63 -13.82
C GLY A 266 -19.48 25.31 -13.10
N VAL A 267 -19.63 24.11 -12.53
CA VAL A 267 -20.83 23.61 -11.83
C VAL A 267 -20.66 23.74 -10.32
N TRP A 268 -21.72 24.11 -9.59
CA TRP A 268 -21.77 24.12 -8.15
C TRP A 268 -22.31 22.79 -7.63
N TRP A 269 -21.44 22.03 -6.97
CA TRP A 269 -21.72 20.71 -6.43
C TRP A 269 -22.00 20.77 -4.94
N PHE A 270 -22.96 19.96 -4.49
CA PHE A 270 -23.23 19.75 -3.09
C PHE A 270 -22.31 18.66 -2.53
N ILE A 271 -21.52 19.06 -1.56
CA ILE A 271 -20.58 18.20 -0.86
C ILE A 271 -21.13 17.86 0.52
N GLU A 272 -21.17 16.59 0.83
CA GLU A 272 -21.53 16.05 2.13
C GLU A 272 -20.75 14.75 2.37
N GLU A 273 -20.33 14.52 3.61
CA GLU A 273 -19.59 13.32 4.03
C GLU A 273 -18.39 12.99 3.12
N GLY A 274 -17.68 14.02 2.70
CA GLY A 274 -16.44 13.89 1.91
C GLY A 274 -16.63 13.68 0.41
N GLY A 275 -17.84 13.67 -0.11
CA GLY A 275 -18.12 13.47 -1.52
C GLY A 275 -19.25 14.31 -2.08
N ILE A 276 -19.57 14.12 -3.37
CA ILE A 276 -20.78 14.70 -3.96
C ILE A 276 -21.98 13.90 -3.47
N ASN A 277 -22.94 14.58 -2.84
CA ASN A 277 -24.22 13.97 -2.50
C ASN A 277 -25.16 14.05 -3.72
N TRP A 278 -25.36 12.93 -4.40
CA TRP A 278 -26.13 12.85 -5.64
C TRP A 278 -27.65 12.78 -5.44
N VAL A 279 -28.11 12.49 -4.26
CA VAL A 279 -29.51 12.10 -4.01
C VAL A 279 -30.31 13.17 -3.28
N ASP A 280 -29.67 13.98 -2.44
CA ASP A 280 -30.39 14.90 -1.60
C ASP A 280 -31.08 16.02 -2.38
N ARG A 281 -32.30 16.30 -1.93
CA ARG A 281 -33.03 17.51 -2.17
C ARG A 281 -33.04 18.28 -0.88
N THR A 282 -32.31 19.38 -0.81
CA THR A 282 -32.13 20.10 0.44
C THR A 282 -31.71 21.56 0.20
N LEU A 283 -31.58 22.30 1.29
CA LEU A 283 -31.01 23.64 1.29
C LEU A 283 -29.58 23.58 1.86
N VAL A 284 -28.67 24.26 1.19
CA VAL A 284 -27.27 24.36 1.62
C VAL A 284 -26.86 25.80 1.77
N LYS A 285 -26.32 26.16 2.95
CA LYS A 285 -25.79 27.50 3.19
C LYS A 285 -24.38 27.63 2.59
N TYR A 286 -24.17 28.67 1.79
CA TYR A 286 -22.88 29.04 1.28
C TYR A 286 -22.70 30.55 1.27
N GLY A 287 -21.71 31.06 1.98
CA GLY A 287 -21.59 32.47 2.26
C GLY A 287 -22.82 33.01 3.04
N SER A 288 -23.41 34.07 2.55
CA SER A 288 -24.62 34.71 3.15
C SER A 288 -25.94 34.11 2.66
N ASN A 289 -25.93 33.26 1.65
CA ASN A 289 -27.14 32.77 0.98
C ASN A 289 -27.37 31.27 1.26
N TRP A 290 -28.65 30.86 1.08
CA TRP A 290 -29.06 29.47 1.07
C TRP A 290 -29.47 29.10 -0.35
N PHE A 291 -28.99 27.95 -0.81
CA PHE A 291 -29.20 27.45 -2.16
C PHE A 291 -29.97 26.14 -2.14
N TYR A 292 -30.89 26.00 -3.06
CA TYR A 292 -31.57 24.74 -3.32
C TYR A 292 -30.67 23.82 -4.15
N VAL A 293 -30.39 22.64 -3.60
CA VAL A 293 -29.65 21.61 -4.28
C VAL A 293 -30.55 20.43 -4.55
N ASN A 294 -30.32 19.81 -5.69
CA ASN A 294 -30.98 18.60 -6.12
C ASN A 294 -30.09 17.91 -7.15
N ARG A 295 -30.03 16.59 -7.14
CA ARG A 295 -29.14 15.82 -8.02
C ARG A 295 -27.66 16.23 -7.90
N GLY A 296 -27.23 16.44 -6.69
CA GLY A 296 -25.84 16.85 -6.39
C GLY A 296 -25.45 18.25 -6.78
N GLN A 297 -26.35 19.06 -7.36
CA GLN A 297 -26.04 20.37 -7.90
C GLN A 297 -26.99 21.45 -7.39
N VAL A 298 -26.53 22.70 -7.41
CA VAL A 298 -27.41 23.85 -7.26
C VAL A 298 -28.32 23.90 -8.48
N ASN A 299 -29.65 23.85 -8.23
CA ASN A 299 -30.67 23.96 -9.28
C ASN A 299 -31.12 25.42 -9.46
N TRP A 300 -30.40 26.13 -10.33
CA TRP A 300 -30.64 27.54 -10.61
C TRP A 300 -32.02 27.85 -11.26
N SER A 301 -32.66 26.84 -11.84
CA SER A 301 -33.98 27.00 -12.45
C SER A 301 -35.13 26.70 -11.49
N TYR A 302 -34.82 26.28 -10.25
CA TYR A 302 -35.88 25.93 -9.29
C TYR A 302 -36.57 27.14 -8.75
N ASN A 303 -37.89 27.14 -8.87
CA ASN A 303 -38.83 28.11 -8.26
C ASN A 303 -39.90 27.30 -7.55
N GLY A 304 -40.04 27.45 -6.23
CA GLY A 304 -40.97 26.63 -5.48
C GLY A 304 -40.74 26.71 -3.97
N GLU A 305 -41.20 25.69 -3.26
CA GLU A 305 -40.95 25.50 -1.86
C GLU A 305 -40.07 24.30 -1.61
N CYS A 306 -39.27 24.33 -0.56
CA CYS A 306 -38.44 23.23 -0.13
C CYS A 306 -38.56 23.04 1.39
N LEU A 307 -38.90 21.83 1.80
CA LEU A 307 -38.84 21.43 3.21
C LEU A 307 -37.39 21.35 3.69
N TYR A 308 -37.05 22.03 4.76
CA TYR A 308 -35.76 21.98 5.42
C TYR A 308 -35.91 22.13 6.92
N ASN A 309 -35.42 21.19 7.69
CA ASN A 309 -35.54 21.17 9.16
C ASN A 309 -36.97 21.40 9.66
N GLY A 310 -37.93 20.75 9.04
CA GLY A 310 -39.34 20.81 9.43
C GLY A 310 -40.09 22.12 9.04
N SER A 311 -39.45 22.97 8.25
CA SER A 311 -40.08 24.22 7.76
C SER A 311 -39.98 24.36 6.26
N PHE A 312 -41.00 24.96 5.62
CA PHE A 312 -40.97 25.26 4.19
C PHE A 312 -40.30 26.60 3.91
N PHE A 313 -39.37 26.60 2.97
CA PHE A 313 -38.66 27.79 2.53
C PHE A 313 -38.93 28.07 1.06
N THR A 314 -39.25 29.31 0.77
CA THR A 314 -39.45 29.82 -0.59
C THR A 314 -38.12 29.90 -1.32
N VAL A 315 -38.05 29.32 -2.50
CA VAL A 315 -36.89 29.35 -3.39
C VAL A 315 -37.22 30.04 -4.72
N ARG A 316 -36.37 30.94 -5.17
CA ARG A 316 -36.44 31.60 -6.49
C ARG A 316 -35.08 31.52 -7.18
N ASN A 317 -35.08 31.00 -8.40
CA ASN A 317 -33.86 30.83 -9.18
C ASN A 317 -32.75 30.10 -8.36
N GLY A 318 -33.17 29.03 -7.64
CA GLY A 318 -32.25 28.22 -6.83
C GLY A 318 -31.79 28.88 -5.51
N ILE A 319 -32.24 30.07 -5.16
CA ILE A 319 -31.82 30.82 -3.95
C ILE A 319 -33.03 30.99 -3.03
N VAL A 320 -32.84 30.71 -1.73
CA VAL A 320 -33.89 30.95 -0.71
C VAL A 320 -34.18 32.43 -0.62
N ARG A 321 -35.49 32.78 -0.62
CA ARG A 321 -36.00 34.11 -0.38
C ARG A 321 -36.81 34.12 0.91
N PHE A 322 -36.46 35.04 1.77
CA PHE A 322 -37.21 35.26 3.00
C PHE A 322 -38.34 36.26 2.70
N GLY A 323 -39.58 35.80 2.74
CA GLY A 323 -40.79 36.62 2.40
C GLY A 323 -41.90 35.77 1.81
N ALA A 324 -42.87 36.41 1.12
CA ALA A 324 -44.01 35.71 0.55
C ALA A 324 -43.65 34.60 -0.42
N ALA A 325 -44.33 33.45 -0.32
CA ALA A 325 -44.16 32.31 -1.17
C ALA A 325 -44.40 32.65 -2.65
N PRO A 326 -43.64 32.07 -3.57
CA PRO A 326 -43.92 32.22 -4.99
C PRO A 326 -45.17 31.46 -5.38
N THR A 327 -45.97 32.04 -6.21
CA THR A 327 -46.97 31.27 -6.94
C THR A 327 -46.26 30.49 -8.04
N ILE A 328 -46.30 29.17 -7.97
CA ILE A 328 -45.78 28.26 -8.99
C ILE A 328 -46.98 27.59 -9.69
N THR A 329 -46.99 27.56 -10.98
CA THR A 329 -48.04 26.91 -11.76
C THR A 329 -47.90 25.40 -11.76
N ASP A 330 -49.00 24.67 -11.97
CA ASP A 330 -48.94 23.19 -12.03
C ASP A 330 -48.04 22.71 -13.18
N SER A 331 -48.02 23.40 -14.31
CA SER A 331 -47.10 23.08 -15.42
C SER A 331 -45.61 23.24 -15.03
N GLU A 332 -45.26 24.24 -14.20
CA GLU A 332 -43.90 24.40 -13.68
C GLU A 332 -43.54 23.28 -12.70
N LYS A 333 -44.51 22.87 -11.83
CA LYS A 333 -44.32 21.72 -10.92
C LYS A 333 -44.08 20.42 -11.68
N GLU A 334 -44.94 20.15 -12.69
CA GLU A 334 -44.79 18.97 -13.55
C GLU A 334 -43.45 18.95 -14.29
N ALA A 335 -43.02 20.08 -14.87
CA ALA A 335 -41.77 20.21 -15.56
C ALA A 335 -40.56 19.96 -14.63
N GLN A 336 -40.64 20.37 -13.36
CA GLN A 336 -39.59 20.11 -12.38
C GLN A 336 -39.55 18.63 -11.94
N ALA A 337 -40.73 18.05 -11.68
CA ALA A 337 -40.85 16.63 -11.37
C ALA A 337 -40.30 15.75 -12.51
N TYR A 338 -40.67 16.10 -13.76
CA TYR A 338 -40.15 15.38 -14.94
C TYR A 338 -38.63 15.43 -15.06
N LYS A 339 -38.00 16.59 -14.84
CA LYS A 339 -36.52 16.70 -14.85
C LYS A 339 -35.87 15.80 -13.83
N MET A 340 -36.50 15.66 -12.65
CA MET A 340 -36.02 14.80 -11.58
C MET A 340 -36.18 13.32 -11.93
N ALA A 341 -37.36 12.94 -12.38
CA ALA A 341 -37.66 11.57 -12.82
C ALA A 341 -36.74 11.13 -13.96
N LYS A 342 -36.53 12.01 -14.95
CA LYS A 342 -35.61 11.75 -16.07
C LYS A 342 -34.16 11.55 -15.58
N PHE A 343 -33.70 12.35 -14.64
CA PHE A 343 -32.38 12.15 -14.06
C PHE A 343 -32.24 10.81 -13.34
N ILE A 344 -33.25 10.39 -12.57
CA ILE A 344 -33.26 9.07 -11.93
C ILE A 344 -33.20 7.98 -13.01
N ALA A 345 -34.06 8.04 -14.02
CA ALA A 345 -34.14 7.08 -15.10
C ALA A 345 -32.82 6.94 -15.90
N ASP A 346 -32.14 8.06 -16.13
CA ASP A 346 -30.88 8.10 -16.89
C ASP A 346 -29.66 7.60 -16.09
N ASN A 347 -29.75 7.50 -14.76
CA ASN A 347 -28.63 7.14 -13.90
C ASN A 347 -28.86 5.86 -13.09
N VAL A 348 -30.03 5.23 -13.19
CA VAL A 348 -30.30 3.97 -12.51
C VAL A 348 -29.70 2.82 -13.30
N GLU A 349 -28.89 1.99 -12.62
CA GLU A 349 -28.22 0.80 -13.17
C GLU A 349 -28.89 -0.48 -12.69
N GLY A 350 -28.69 -1.59 -13.40
CA GLY A 350 -29.14 -2.93 -13.06
C GLY A 350 -28.92 -3.86 -14.25
N ASP A 351 -28.62 -5.13 -13.99
CA ASP A 351 -28.33 -6.14 -15.01
C ASP A 351 -29.62 -6.68 -15.68
N THR A 352 -30.76 -6.52 -15.01
CA THR A 352 -32.10 -6.87 -15.51
C THR A 352 -33.06 -5.69 -15.43
N ASP A 353 -34.18 -5.77 -16.16
CA ASP A 353 -35.22 -4.75 -16.09
C ASP A 353 -35.80 -4.64 -14.66
N LEU A 354 -36.04 -5.79 -14.01
CA LEU A 354 -36.53 -5.80 -12.63
C LEU A 354 -35.55 -5.12 -11.66
N GLU A 355 -34.27 -5.38 -11.82
CA GLU A 355 -33.25 -4.79 -10.95
C GLU A 355 -33.18 -3.26 -11.12
N ARG A 356 -33.26 -2.77 -12.38
CA ARG A 356 -33.33 -1.34 -12.69
C ARG A 356 -34.56 -0.69 -12.06
N ILE A 357 -35.72 -1.34 -12.17
CA ILE A 357 -36.99 -0.87 -11.57
C ILE A 357 -36.87 -0.86 -10.04
N ARG A 358 -36.31 -1.93 -9.45
CA ARG A 358 -36.08 -2.03 -8.00
C ARG A 358 -35.16 -0.90 -7.48
N ASN A 359 -34.11 -0.61 -8.22
CA ASN A 359 -33.20 0.48 -7.87
C ASN A 359 -33.83 1.85 -8.04
N ALA A 360 -34.68 2.06 -9.06
CA ALA A 360 -35.49 3.27 -9.20
C ALA A 360 -36.47 3.43 -8.03
N ALA A 361 -37.16 2.35 -7.63
CA ALA A 361 -38.06 2.35 -6.47
C ALA A 361 -37.33 2.72 -5.18
N LYS A 362 -36.12 2.18 -4.95
CA LYS A 362 -35.28 2.57 -3.77
C LYS A 362 -34.95 4.06 -3.74
N ILE A 363 -34.64 4.65 -4.89
CA ILE A 363 -34.35 6.09 -4.97
C ILE A 363 -35.61 6.91 -4.66
N VAL A 364 -36.75 6.53 -5.20
CA VAL A 364 -38.02 7.23 -4.88
C VAL A 364 -38.40 7.09 -3.41
N ALA A 365 -38.22 5.88 -2.83
CA ALA A 365 -38.44 5.64 -1.40
C ALA A 365 -37.52 6.49 -0.50
N TYR A 366 -36.27 6.70 -0.93
CA TYR A 366 -35.36 7.60 -0.24
C TYR A 366 -35.91 9.04 -0.21
N TYR A 367 -36.44 9.54 -1.33
CA TYR A 367 -37.10 10.86 -1.37
C TYR A 367 -38.34 10.91 -0.51
N SER A 368 -39.16 9.86 -0.49
CA SER A 368 -40.33 9.73 0.37
C SER A 368 -39.95 9.76 1.85
N GLY A 369 -38.96 8.90 2.24
CA GLY A 369 -38.48 8.82 3.62
C GLY A 369 -37.85 10.11 4.16
N ASN A 370 -37.36 10.98 3.27
CA ASN A 370 -36.84 12.31 3.59
C ASN A 370 -37.87 13.44 3.34
N SER A 371 -39.15 13.11 3.31
CA SER A 371 -40.27 14.03 3.12
C SER A 371 -41.23 13.98 4.32
N TYR A 372 -42.06 14.98 4.45
CA TYR A 372 -43.09 15.02 5.47
C TYR A 372 -44.33 14.25 4.98
N TYR A 373 -44.72 13.20 5.70
CA TYR A 373 -45.93 12.44 5.42
C TYR A 373 -47.16 13.25 5.84
N THR A 374 -48.01 13.61 4.89
CA THR A 374 -49.19 14.45 5.14
C THR A 374 -50.20 14.36 3.99
N SER A 375 -51.45 14.48 4.29
CA SER A 375 -52.56 14.71 3.35
C SER A 375 -53.06 16.18 3.33
N ASP A 376 -52.48 17.04 4.17
CA ASP A 376 -52.94 18.42 4.31
C ASP A 376 -52.31 19.39 3.29
N ASP A 377 -51.22 19.02 2.67
CA ASP A 377 -50.54 19.81 1.65
C ASP A 377 -51.10 19.52 0.25
N PRO A 378 -51.41 20.53 -0.61
CA PRO A 378 -52.00 20.25 -1.92
C PRO A 378 -51.14 19.41 -2.87
N ASP A 379 -49.85 19.30 -2.62
CA ASP A 379 -48.90 18.58 -3.48
C ASP A 379 -48.57 17.14 -2.97
N TYR A 380 -49.14 16.71 -1.84
CA TYR A 380 -48.82 15.44 -1.19
C TYR A 380 -48.96 14.22 -2.11
N GLY A 381 -49.95 14.24 -2.98
CA GLY A 381 -50.28 13.17 -3.90
C GLY A 381 -49.61 13.32 -5.27
N SER A 382 -48.63 14.20 -5.44
CA SER A 382 -47.98 14.46 -6.72
C SER A 382 -46.53 14.02 -6.77
N ALA A 383 -46.02 13.72 -7.96
CA ALA A 383 -44.59 13.47 -8.16
C ALA A 383 -43.74 14.70 -7.76
N TYR A 384 -44.24 15.90 -7.94
CA TYR A 384 -43.59 17.14 -7.48
C TYR A 384 -43.43 17.17 -5.97
N GLY A 385 -44.47 16.82 -5.22
CA GLY A 385 -44.44 16.76 -3.77
C GLY A 385 -43.26 15.90 -3.28
N VAL A 386 -43.15 14.70 -3.80
CA VAL A 386 -42.11 13.72 -3.45
C VAL A 386 -40.72 14.14 -3.95
N LEU A 387 -40.58 14.38 -5.24
CA LEU A 387 -39.28 14.57 -5.87
C LEU A 387 -38.69 15.98 -5.69
N CYS A 388 -39.51 16.98 -5.40
CA CYS A 388 -39.09 18.39 -5.40
C CYS A 388 -39.40 19.13 -4.09
N LYS A 389 -40.63 19.06 -3.57
CA LYS A 389 -41.10 19.89 -2.43
C LYS A 389 -40.73 19.26 -1.07
N GLY A 390 -40.97 17.96 -0.87
CA GLY A 390 -40.75 17.27 0.39
C GLY A 390 -42.01 16.94 1.16
N VAL A 391 -43.11 16.67 0.47
CA VAL A 391 -44.38 16.19 1.06
C VAL A 391 -44.82 14.94 0.29
N TYR A 392 -45.43 13.99 0.98
CA TYR A 392 -45.86 12.75 0.34
C TYR A 392 -46.94 12.00 1.14
N GLU A 393 -47.61 11.11 0.46
CA GLU A 393 -48.23 9.88 0.92
C GLU A 393 -48.02 8.78 -0.17
N CYS A 394 -48.65 7.63 -0.03
CA CYS A 394 -48.48 6.52 -0.98
C CYS A 394 -48.82 6.89 -2.44
N SER A 395 -49.88 7.72 -2.64
CA SER A 395 -50.29 8.19 -3.96
C SER A 395 -49.21 9.05 -4.63
N GLY A 396 -48.55 9.91 -3.87
CA GLY A 396 -47.45 10.75 -4.33
C GLY A 396 -46.24 9.91 -4.72
N SER A 397 -45.84 8.95 -3.85
CA SER A 397 -44.71 8.02 -4.10
C SER A 397 -44.96 7.15 -5.34
N THR A 398 -46.21 6.65 -5.52
CA THR A 398 -46.60 5.88 -6.69
C THR A 398 -46.50 6.72 -7.98
N ARG A 399 -46.99 7.97 -7.99
CA ARG A 399 -46.90 8.86 -9.16
C ARG A 399 -45.44 9.28 -9.42
N ALA A 400 -44.63 9.44 -8.39
CA ALA A 400 -43.23 9.73 -8.55
C ALA A 400 -42.46 8.57 -9.22
N LEU A 401 -42.70 7.35 -8.73
CA LEU A 401 -42.10 6.14 -9.37
C LEU A 401 -42.64 5.94 -10.79
N GLY A 402 -43.94 6.11 -11.00
CA GLY A 402 -44.58 6.00 -12.32
C GLY A 402 -43.97 6.97 -13.34
N LEU A 403 -43.70 8.20 -12.94
CA LEU A 403 -43.05 9.19 -13.80
C LEU A 403 -41.57 8.77 -14.11
N VAL A 404 -40.89 8.12 -13.20
CA VAL A 404 -39.58 7.54 -13.46
C VAL A 404 -39.68 6.37 -14.44
N LEU A 405 -40.65 5.47 -14.27
CA LEU A 405 -40.92 4.36 -15.18
C LEU A 405 -41.26 4.84 -16.59
N ASP A 406 -42.05 5.93 -16.74
CA ASP A 406 -42.28 6.58 -18.01
C ASP A 406 -41.00 7.04 -18.70
N CYS A 407 -40.10 7.68 -17.91
CA CYS A 407 -38.81 8.12 -18.39
C CYS A 407 -37.87 6.94 -18.78
N MET A 408 -38.03 5.78 -18.12
CA MET A 408 -37.32 4.54 -18.46
C MET A 408 -37.94 3.80 -19.64
N GLY A 409 -39.12 4.17 -20.07
CA GLY A 409 -39.83 3.58 -21.21
C GLY A 409 -40.70 2.38 -20.88
N TYR A 410 -41.01 2.12 -19.62
CA TYR A 410 -41.89 1.04 -19.19
C TYR A 410 -43.36 1.47 -19.25
N LYS A 411 -44.25 0.51 -19.60
CA LYS A 411 -45.68 0.66 -19.43
C LYS A 411 -46.07 0.27 -18.02
N TRP A 412 -46.84 1.11 -17.38
CA TRP A 412 -47.26 0.88 -16.00
C TRP A 412 -48.70 1.34 -15.77
N GLU A 413 -49.27 0.86 -14.67
CA GLU A 413 -50.63 1.20 -14.20
C GLU A 413 -50.55 1.57 -12.72
N HIS A 414 -51.25 2.62 -12.32
CA HIS A 414 -51.43 3.03 -10.94
C HIS A 414 -52.48 2.15 -10.28
N VAL A 415 -52.08 1.29 -9.36
CA VAL A 415 -53.01 0.43 -8.63
C VAL A 415 -53.62 1.15 -7.45
N ASN A 416 -54.94 1.02 -7.28
CA ASN A 416 -55.74 1.64 -6.22
C ASN A 416 -55.68 3.21 -6.19
N PRO A 417 -55.78 3.95 -7.32
CA PRO A 417 -55.46 5.39 -7.40
C PRO A 417 -56.35 6.31 -6.59
N ASN A 418 -57.51 5.82 -6.11
CA ASN A 418 -58.44 6.60 -5.30
C ASN A 418 -58.92 5.85 -4.05
N ALA A 419 -58.21 4.83 -3.63
CA ALA A 419 -58.57 4.02 -2.48
C ALA A 419 -57.78 4.44 -1.24
N TRP A 420 -58.37 4.25 -0.05
CA TRP A 420 -57.70 4.40 1.25
C TRP A 420 -56.77 3.22 1.60
N THR A 421 -56.45 2.41 0.58
CA THR A 421 -55.51 1.29 0.69
C THR A 421 -54.18 1.71 0.07
N HIS A 422 -53.13 0.96 0.37
CA HIS A 422 -51.80 1.25 -0.19
C HIS A 422 -51.81 1.28 -1.73
N GLN A 423 -51.03 2.18 -2.31
CA GLN A 423 -50.97 2.43 -3.74
C GLN A 423 -49.55 2.07 -4.25
N TRP A 424 -49.47 1.45 -5.44
CA TRP A 424 -48.22 0.98 -6.06
C TRP A 424 -48.33 0.97 -7.58
N CYS A 425 -47.19 0.71 -8.29
CA CYS A 425 -47.12 0.58 -9.74
C CYS A 425 -47.17 -0.88 -10.18
N LYS A 426 -48.13 -1.25 -11.07
CA LYS A 426 -48.08 -2.48 -11.84
C LYS A 426 -47.33 -2.19 -13.13
N VAL A 427 -46.27 -2.98 -13.43
CA VAL A 427 -45.36 -2.73 -14.57
C VAL A 427 -45.40 -3.89 -15.51
N TYR A 428 -45.50 -3.61 -16.80
CA TYR A 428 -45.65 -4.62 -17.86
C TYR A 428 -44.37 -4.84 -18.65
N ASP A 429 -44.19 -6.04 -19.17
CA ASP A 429 -43.03 -6.46 -19.99
C ASP A 429 -41.66 -6.29 -19.32
N VAL A 430 -41.59 -6.54 -18.01
CA VAL A 430 -40.37 -6.54 -17.25
C VAL A 430 -39.70 -7.90 -17.39
N ASP A 431 -38.62 -7.97 -18.15
CA ASP A 431 -37.97 -9.26 -18.51
C ASP A 431 -38.97 -10.30 -19.06
N GLY A 432 -40.00 -9.84 -19.81
CA GLY A 432 -41.05 -10.65 -20.39
C GLY A 432 -42.15 -11.10 -19.41
N LYS A 433 -42.26 -10.47 -18.23
CA LYS A 433 -43.22 -10.76 -17.16
C LYS A 433 -43.94 -9.49 -16.72
N THR A 434 -45.04 -9.65 -15.97
CA THR A 434 -45.63 -8.57 -15.19
C THR A 434 -44.83 -8.45 -13.87
N ALA A 435 -44.61 -7.22 -13.41
CA ALA A 435 -43.99 -6.90 -12.13
C ALA A 435 -44.83 -5.86 -11.37
N TRP A 436 -44.57 -5.74 -10.11
CA TRP A 436 -45.07 -4.66 -9.25
C TRP A 436 -43.89 -3.88 -8.66
N ALA A 437 -44.10 -2.62 -8.39
CA ALA A 437 -43.09 -1.75 -7.80
C ALA A 437 -43.72 -0.70 -6.87
N ASP A 438 -43.14 -0.55 -5.70
CA ASP A 438 -43.60 0.39 -4.66
C ASP A 438 -42.58 1.49 -4.42
N GLY A 439 -42.96 2.71 -4.79
CA GLY A 439 -42.11 3.90 -4.59
C GLY A 439 -42.06 4.42 -3.15
N MET A 440 -42.94 3.96 -2.25
CA MET A 440 -42.88 4.29 -0.86
C MET A 440 -41.97 3.31 -0.08
N GLY A 441 -42.12 1.99 -0.34
CA GLY A 441 -41.34 0.94 0.30
C GLY A 441 -39.97 0.70 -0.36
N GLY A 442 -39.75 1.16 -1.58
CA GLY A 442 -38.48 0.97 -2.29
C GLY A 442 -38.23 -0.46 -2.75
N ILE A 443 -39.30 -1.19 -3.06
CA ILE A 443 -39.26 -2.61 -3.43
C ILE A 443 -39.95 -2.86 -4.77
N ALA A 444 -39.52 -3.87 -5.48
CA ALA A 444 -40.15 -4.35 -6.71
C ALA A 444 -39.87 -5.84 -6.90
N ASP A 445 -40.84 -6.60 -7.45
CA ASP A 445 -40.68 -7.99 -7.80
C ASP A 445 -41.66 -8.40 -8.91
N TYR A 446 -41.48 -9.60 -9.49
CA TYR A 446 -42.40 -10.18 -10.44
C TYR A 446 -43.72 -10.56 -9.77
N GLY A 447 -44.81 -10.37 -10.46
CA GLY A 447 -46.15 -10.74 -10.02
C GLY A 447 -47.23 -9.81 -10.55
N GLU A 448 -48.48 -10.29 -10.59
CA GLU A 448 -49.65 -9.51 -10.99
C GLU A 448 -50.12 -8.53 -9.93
N GLU A 449 -49.87 -8.84 -8.64
CA GLU A 449 -50.28 -8.05 -7.50
C GLU A 449 -49.15 -7.96 -6.44
N ALA A 450 -49.04 -6.86 -5.78
CA ALA A 450 -48.11 -6.68 -4.66
C ALA A 450 -48.62 -7.48 -3.42
N PRO A 451 -47.77 -8.26 -2.74
CA PRO A 451 -48.17 -9.12 -1.64
C PRO A 451 -48.68 -8.37 -0.38
N PHE A 452 -48.52 -7.07 -0.35
CA PHE A 452 -48.90 -6.17 0.77
C PHE A 452 -50.08 -5.27 0.45
N ALA A 453 -50.84 -5.58 -0.61
CA ALA A 453 -52.02 -4.75 -0.99
C ALA A 453 -53.05 -4.56 0.15
N SER A 454 -52.91 -5.31 1.25
CA SER A 454 -53.71 -5.21 2.47
C SER A 454 -52.91 -4.83 3.73
N GLY A 455 -51.66 -4.37 3.60
CA GLY A 455 -50.72 -4.17 4.69
C GLY A 455 -50.04 -5.48 5.15
N GLY A 456 -48.73 -5.46 5.42
CA GLY A 456 -48.05 -6.66 5.87
C GLY A 456 -46.54 -6.62 5.65
N THR A 457 -45.94 -7.82 5.72
CA THR A 457 -44.50 -8.00 5.48
C THR A 457 -44.28 -8.69 4.13
N TYR A 458 -43.28 -8.24 3.41
CA TYR A 458 -42.75 -8.87 2.21
C TYR A 458 -41.33 -9.34 2.47
N THR A 459 -41.01 -10.57 2.10
CA THR A 459 -39.64 -11.10 2.15
C THR A 459 -39.17 -11.35 0.71
N ASP A 460 -38.07 -10.73 0.33
CA ASP A 460 -37.50 -10.85 -1.01
C ASP A 460 -36.79 -12.19 -1.22
N GLU A 461 -36.35 -12.45 -2.46
CA GLU A 461 -35.63 -13.67 -2.86
C GLU A 461 -34.30 -13.88 -2.12
N ASN A 462 -33.71 -12.83 -1.53
CA ASN A 462 -32.49 -12.85 -0.72
C ASN A 462 -32.79 -13.06 0.77
N GLY A 463 -34.08 -13.19 1.16
CA GLY A 463 -34.49 -13.41 2.54
C GLY A 463 -34.63 -12.14 3.40
N PHE A 464 -34.54 -10.94 2.79
CA PHE A 464 -34.79 -9.68 3.51
C PHE A 464 -36.29 -9.42 3.64
N THR A 465 -36.73 -9.18 4.87
CA THR A 465 -38.14 -8.89 5.18
C THR A 465 -38.36 -7.38 5.32
N TYR A 466 -39.28 -6.86 4.52
CA TYR A 466 -39.69 -5.45 4.50
C TYR A 466 -41.09 -5.34 5.16
N PHE A 467 -41.27 -4.34 5.98
CA PHE A 467 -42.60 -3.97 6.48
C PHE A 467 -43.18 -2.88 5.59
N VAL A 468 -44.37 -3.12 5.06
CA VAL A 468 -45.11 -2.14 4.28
C VAL A 468 -46.30 -1.67 5.11
N PRO A 469 -46.35 -0.38 5.49
CA PRO A 469 -47.39 0.18 6.33
C PRO A 469 -48.79 0.18 5.73
#